data_85d4eba9ea4b8c4dcc2836362912f8eb
#
_entry.id   85d4eba9ea4b8c4dcc2836362912f8eb
#
_cell.length_a   1.000
_cell.length_b   1.000
_cell.length_c   1.000
_cell.angle_alpha   90.00
_cell.angle_beta   90.00
_cell.angle_gamma   90.00
#
_symmetry.space_group_name_H-M   'P 1'
#
loop_
_entity.id
_entity.type
_entity.pdbx_description
1 polymer ?
#
loop_
_entity_poly.entity_id
_entity_poly.type
_entity_poly.pdbx_seq_one_letter_code
_entity_poly.pdbx_strand_id
1 'polypeptide(L)'
;MERLTAAQNAGDLEAMLDCFHEDYRSEQPLFPARTFQGIDQVRANWSALLEAIPDLHAETLRSAAEGDTIFVEVHWSGTKADGTQLEQRGVLIMGVRGDRIAWGRLYLDDVEREGADIDTVVRRMAGTEDRAP
;
A
#
# COMPACT_ATOMS: atom_id res chain seq x y z
N MET A 1 -2.52 -10.80 -8.52
CA MET A 1 -1.58 -9.66 -8.22
C MET A 1 -0.73 -9.22 -9.39
N GLU A 2 -0.30 -10.14 -10.23
CA GLU A 2 0.51 -9.77 -11.42
C GLU A 2 -0.22 -8.82 -12.36
N ARG A 3 -1.52 -9.07 -12.58
CA ARG A 3 -2.36 -8.21 -13.42
C ARG A 3 -2.47 -6.80 -12.85
N LEU A 4 -2.66 -6.68 -11.53
CA LEU A 4 -2.73 -5.39 -10.86
C LEU A 4 -1.40 -4.65 -10.94
N THR A 5 -0.30 -5.32 -10.64
CA THR A 5 1.04 -4.74 -10.69
C THR A 5 1.38 -4.25 -12.10
N ALA A 6 1.05 -5.05 -13.13
CA ALA A 6 1.26 -4.66 -14.52
C ALA A 6 0.45 -3.41 -14.87
N ALA A 7 -0.80 -3.32 -14.44
CA ALA A 7 -1.65 -2.16 -14.69
C ALA A 7 -1.12 -0.91 -13.98
N GLN A 8 -0.67 -1.05 -12.75
CA GLN A 8 -0.04 0.04 -11.99
C GLN A 8 1.18 0.59 -12.72
N ASN A 9 2.06 -0.29 -13.16
CA ASN A 9 3.30 0.10 -13.84
C ASN A 9 3.07 0.66 -15.25
N ALA A 10 1.97 0.27 -15.90
CA ALA A 10 1.58 0.82 -17.18
C ALA A 10 0.82 2.16 -17.05
N GLY A 11 0.42 2.53 -15.83
CA GLY A 11 -0.43 3.70 -15.61
C GLY A 11 -1.83 3.53 -16.20
N ASP A 12 -2.30 2.28 -16.29
CA ASP A 12 -3.59 1.94 -16.91
C ASP A 12 -4.66 1.83 -15.82
N LEU A 13 -5.34 2.95 -15.58
CA LEU A 13 -6.36 3.05 -14.54
C LEU A 13 -7.50 2.05 -14.75
N GLU A 14 -8.01 1.92 -15.96
CA GLU A 14 -9.14 1.03 -16.23
C GLU A 14 -8.76 -0.44 -16.00
N ALA A 15 -7.56 -0.84 -16.39
CA ALA A 15 -7.06 -2.20 -16.13
C ALA A 15 -6.88 -2.44 -14.62
N MET A 16 -6.48 -1.42 -13.87
CA MET A 16 -6.40 -1.51 -12.41
C MET A 16 -7.78 -1.74 -11.80
N LEU A 17 -8.76 -0.95 -12.22
CA LEU A 17 -10.13 -1.04 -11.70
C LEU A 17 -10.78 -2.39 -11.99
N ASP A 18 -10.45 -3.00 -13.12
CA ASP A 18 -10.92 -4.33 -13.47
C ASP A 18 -10.44 -5.42 -12.50
N CYS A 19 -9.42 -5.15 -11.70
CA CYS A 19 -8.92 -6.08 -10.69
C CYS A 19 -9.76 -6.09 -9.41
N PHE A 20 -10.67 -5.14 -9.24
CA PHE A 20 -11.42 -4.94 -8.01
C PHE A 20 -12.92 -5.18 -8.21
N HIS A 21 -13.58 -5.66 -7.15
CA HIS A 21 -15.04 -5.66 -7.09
C HIS A 21 -15.57 -4.23 -6.91
N GLU A 22 -16.80 -4.00 -7.36
CA GLU A 22 -17.46 -2.70 -7.21
C GLU A 22 -17.60 -2.30 -5.74
N ASP A 23 -17.79 -3.28 -4.86
CA ASP A 23 -17.97 -3.09 -3.42
C ASP A 23 -16.68 -3.32 -2.62
N TYR A 24 -15.53 -3.24 -3.26
CA TYR A 24 -14.23 -3.41 -2.63
C TYR A 24 -14.13 -2.59 -1.35
N ARG A 25 -13.66 -3.24 -0.28
CA ARG A 25 -13.43 -2.59 1.01
C ARG A 25 -11.94 -2.54 1.31
N SER A 26 -11.45 -1.34 1.61
CA SER A 26 -10.04 -1.11 1.96
C SER A 26 -9.92 -0.69 3.40
N GLU A 27 -9.02 -1.33 4.12
CA GLU A 27 -8.70 -0.97 5.49
C GLU A 27 -7.20 -0.76 5.64
N GLN A 28 -6.85 0.21 6.49
CA GLN A 28 -5.47 0.37 6.95
C GLN A 28 -5.51 0.30 8.48
N PRO A 29 -5.29 -0.89 9.06
CA PRO A 29 -5.50 -1.08 10.50
C PRO A 29 -4.65 -0.18 11.40
N LEU A 30 -3.49 0.28 10.93
CA LEU A 30 -2.66 1.25 11.65
C LEU A 30 -3.19 2.69 11.51
N PHE A 31 -4.06 2.92 10.54
CA PHE A 31 -4.64 4.23 10.25
C PHE A 31 -6.13 4.06 9.94
N PRO A 32 -6.96 3.75 10.95
CA PRO A 32 -8.38 3.38 10.71
C PRO A 32 -9.20 4.44 9.97
N ALA A 33 -8.84 5.71 10.08
CA ALA A 33 -9.55 6.79 9.38
C ALA A 33 -9.42 6.70 7.85
N ARG A 34 -8.48 5.90 7.33
CA ARG A 34 -8.29 5.69 5.89
C ARG A 34 -9.19 4.60 5.30
N THR A 35 -10.04 3.98 6.12
CA THR A 35 -10.98 2.95 5.68
C THR A 35 -11.99 3.53 4.69
N PHE A 36 -12.23 2.81 3.60
CA PHE A 36 -13.26 3.19 2.63
C PHE A 36 -13.87 1.95 1.97
N GLN A 37 -14.97 2.18 1.25
CA GLN A 37 -15.63 1.14 0.49
C GLN A 37 -16.07 1.68 -0.86
N GLY A 38 -15.99 0.84 -1.89
CA GLY A 38 -16.45 1.13 -3.22
C GLY A 38 -15.36 1.45 -4.22
N ILE A 39 -15.61 1.08 -5.47
CA ILE A 39 -14.67 1.23 -6.58
C ILE A 39 -14.44 2.72 -6.93
N ASP A 40 -15.40 3.59 -6.65
CA ASP A 40 -15.27 5.01 -6.98
C ASP A 40 -14.11 5.67 -6.20
N GLN A 41 -13.90 5.25 -4.95
CA GLN A 41 -12.78 5.77 -4.16
C GLN A 41 -11.45 5.20 -4.67
N VAL A 42 -11.42 3.94 -5.12
CA VAL A 42 -10.23 3.37 -5.76
C VAL A 42 -9.86 4.18 -6.99
N ARG A 43 -10.85 4.51 -7.82
CA ARG A 43 -10.66 5.35 -9.01
C ARG A 43 -10.09 6.72 -8.65
N ALA A 44 -10.68 7.39 -7.68
CA ALA A 44 -10.24 8.72 -7.25
C ALA A 44 -8.79 8.69 -6.74
N ASN A 45 -8.46 7.71 -5.90
CA ASN A 45 -7.13 7.58 -5.32
C ASN A 45 -6.06 7.33 -6.39
N TRP A 46 -6.29 6.36 -7.25
CA TRP A 46 -5.30 5.99 -8.25
C TRP A 46 -5.21 6.97 -9.41
N SER A 47 -6.32 7.62 -9.76
CA SER A 47 -6.28 8.72 -10.73
C SER A 47 -5.36 9.84 -10.23
N ALA A 48 -5.49 10.22 -8.96
CA ALA A 48 -4.65 11.24 -8.35
C ALA A 48 -3.18 10.82 -8.27
N LEU A 49 -2.92 9.58 -7.86
CA LEU A 49 -1.55 9.07 -7.73
C LEU A 49 -0.85 8.96 -9.08
N LEU A 50 -1.52 8.41 -10.09
CA LEU A 50 -0.92 8.25 -11.43
C LEU A 50 -0.67 9.60 -12.09
N GLU A 51 -1.54 10.59 -11.86
CA GLU A 51 -1.34 11.95 -12.38
C GLU A 51 -0.17 12.65 -11.69
N ALA A 52 -0.07 12.53 -10.37
CA ALA A 52 0.97 13.21 -9.58
C ALA A 52 2.33 12.53 -9.69
N ILE A 53 2.37 11.21 -9.89
CA ILE A 53 3.59 10.40 -9.90
C ILE A 53 3.61 9.55 -11.18
N PRO A 54 3.91 10.17 -12.35
CA PRO A 54 3.87 9.46 -13.63
C PRO A 54 4.85 8.29 -13.74
N ASP A 55 5.93 8.31 -12.95
CA ASP A 55 6.94 7.24 -12.91
C ASP A 55 6.70 6.24 -11.77
N LEU A 56 5.48 6.21 -11.22
CA LEU A 56 5.14 5.26 -10.17
C LEU A 56 5.48 3.84 -10.60
N HIS A 57 6.27 3.16 -9.77
CA HIS A 57 6.68 1.78 -9.98
C HIS A 57 6.27 0.92 -8.80
N ALA A 58 5.52 -0.13 -9.09
CA ALA A 58 5.09 -1.11 -8.10
C ALA A 58 5.87 -2.41 -8.33
N GLU A 59 6.40 -2.97 -7.24
CA GLU A 59 7.13 -4.22 -7.27
C GLU A 59 6.59 -5.16 -6.20
N THR A 60 6.32 -6.40 -6.59
CA THR A 60 5.99 -7.47 -5.67
C THR A 60 7.28 -8.19 -5.30
N LEU A 61 7.66 -8.15 -4.03
CA LEU A 61 8.89 -8.77 -3.54
C LEU A 61 8.68 -10.26 -3.28
N ARG A 62 7.55 -10.62 -2.68
CA ARG A 62 7.13 -12.00 -2.49
C ARG A 62 5.64 -12.07 -2.21
N SER A 63 5.06 -13.24 -2.39
CA SER A 63 3.65 -13.47 -2.09
C SER A 63 3.42 -14.89 -1.60
N ALA A 64 2.31 -15.05 -0.87
CA ALA A 64 1.83 -16.34 -0.40
C ALA A 64 0.32 -16.31 -0.43
N ALA A 65 -0.31 -17.46 -0.50
CA ALA A 65 -1.77 -17.55 -0.51
C ALA A 65 -2.23 -18.62 0.48
N GLU A 66 -3.36 -18.32 1.12
CA GLU A 66 -4.09 -19.28 1.94
C GLU A 66 -5.58 -19.19 1.56
N GLY A 67 -6.08 -20.22 0.87
CA GLY A 67 -7.43 -20.16 0.32
C GLY A 67 -7.59 -18.98 -0.63
N ASP A 68 -8.59 -18.16 -0.40
CA ASP A 68 -8.86 -16.97 -1.20
C ASP A 68 -8.16 -15.70 -0.68
N THR A 69 -7.24 -15.86 0.26
CA THR A 69 -6.49 -14.74 0.82
C THR A 69 -5.05 -14.76 0.30
N ILE A 70 -4.60 -13.62 -0.20
CA ILE A 70 -3.25 -13.45 -0.74
C ILE A 70 -2.50 -12.47 0.14
N PHE A 71 -1.27 -12.81 0.52
CA PHE A 71 -0.35 -11.94 1.27
C PHE A 71 0.75 -11.51 0.32
N VAL A 72 0.93 -10.22 0.14
CA VAL A 72 1.87 -9.68 -0.85
C VAL A 72 2.77 -8.66 -0.18
N GLU A 73 4.08 -8.90 -0.23
CA GLU A 73 5.06 -7.89 0.18
C GLU A 73 5.38 -7.02 -1.03
N VAL A 74 5.25 -5.71 -0.87
CA VAL A 74 5.38 -4.75 -1.97
C VAL A 74 6.40 -3.66 -1.67
N HIS A 75 6.93 -3.09 -2.76
CA HIS A 75 7.76 -1.91 -2.73
C HIS A 75 7.27 -0.96 -3.83
N TRP A 76 6.89 0.25 -3.45
CA TRP A 76 6.42 1.28 -4.37
C TRP A 76 7.41 2.44 -4.37
N SER A 77 7.69 2.96 -5.54
CA SER A 77 8.64 4.07 -5.72
C SER A 77 8.18 5.00 -6.82
N GLY A 78 8.74 6.19 -6.83
CA GLY A 78 8.45 7.19 -7.84
C GLY A 78 8.90 8.57 -7.43
N THR A 79 8.65 9.56 -8.28
CA THR A 79 8.97 10.96 -8.02
C THR A 79 7.68 11.71 -7.78
N LYS A 80 7.54 12.30 -6.59
CA LYS A 80 6.35 13.08 -6.22
C LYS A 80 6.31 14.39 -6.99
N ALA A 81 5.12 15.02 -7.02
CA ALA A 81 4.92 16.28 -7.72
C ALA A 81 5.86 17.40 -7.25
N ASP A 82 6.29 17.38 -5.99
CA ASP A 82 7.21 18.36 -5.42
C ASP A 82 8.70 18.03 -5.68
N GLY A 83 8.98 16.97 -6.43
CA GLY A 83 10.33 16.51 -6.77
C GLY A 83 10.98 15.59 -5.76
N THR A 84 10.35 15.35 -4.60
CA THR A 84 10.89 14.39 -3.62
C THR A 84 10.56 12.97 -4.02
N GLN A 85 11.29 11.99 -3.46
CA GLN A 85 11.10 10.59 -3.79
C GLN A 85 10.01 9.96 -2.94
N LEU A 86 9.11 9.23 -3.60
CA LEU A 86 8.21 8.29 -2.93
C LEU A 86 8.96 6.98 -2.76
N GLU A 87 8.98 6.46 -1.55
CA GLU A 87 9.40 5.09 -1.30
C GLU A 87 8.57 4.51 -0.17
N GLN A 88 7.74 3.52 -0.50
CA GLN A 88 6.89 2.82 0.47
C GLN A 88 7.14 1.33 0.40
N ARG A 89 7.06 0.67 1.55
CA ARG A 89 7.14 -0.78 1.66
C ARG A 89 6.10 -1.27 2.63
N GLY A 90 5.70 -2.50 2.45
CA GLY A 90 4.78 -3.12 3.38
C GLY A 90 4.17 -4.39 2.84
N VAL A 91 3.08 -4.78 3.49
CA VAL A 91 2.35 -6.00 3.16
C VAL A 91 0.89 -5.65 2.90
N LEU A 92 0.37 -6.18 1.81
CA LEU A 92 -1.05 -6.12 1.48
C LEU A 92 -1.64 -7.50 1.71
N ILE A 93 -2.76 -7.55 2.44
CA ILE A 93 -3.53 -8.78 2.62
C ILE A 93 -4.81 -8.60 1.81
N MET A 94 -5.01 -9.42 0.79
CA MET A 94 -6.10 -9.27 -0.18
C MET A 94 -7.01 -10.47 -0.16
N GLY A 95 -8.31 -10.24 -0.05
CA GLY A 95 -9.33 -11.28 -0.24
C GLY A 95 -9.85 -11.26 -1.66
N VAL A 96 -9.82 -12.42 -2.32
CA VAL A 96 -10.24 -12.57 -3.71
C VAL A 96 -11.58 -13.28 -3.76
N ARG A 97 -12.51 -12.75 -4.56
CA ARG A 97 -13.79 -13.38 -4.86
C ARG A 97 -13.93 -13.48 -6.37
N GLY A 98 -13.94 -14.72 -6.86
CA GLY A 98 -13.81 -14.97 -8.29
C GLY A 98 -12.38 -14.58 -8.74
N ASP A 99 -12.30 -13.71 -9.73
CA ASP A 99 -11.01 -13.22 -10.25
C ASP A 99 -10.71 -11.76 -9.83
N ARG A 100 -11.47 -11.24 -8.85
CA ARG A 100 -11.35 -9.83 -8.40
C ARG A 100 -11.11 -9.72 -6.92
N ILE A 101 -10.43 -8.64 -6.55
CA ILE A 101 -10.13 -8.32 -5.15
C ILE A 101 -11.40 -7.74 -4.51
N ALA A 102 -11.89 -8.39 -3.45
CA ALA A 102 -13.11 -7.97 -2.75
C ALA A 102 -12.82 -7.10 -1.54
N TRP A 103 -11.67 -7.31 -0.88
CA TRP A 103 -11.24 -6.51 0.26
C TRP A 103 -9.73 -6.50 0.34
N GLY A 104 -9.19 -5.50 1.03
CA GLY A 104 -7.76 -5.41 1.29
C GLY A 104 -7.47 -4.81 2.64
N ARG A 105 -6.40 -5.28 3.27
CA ARG A 105 -5.80 -4.68 4.45
C ARG A 105 -4.39 -4.29 4.10
N LEU A 106 -4.09 -3.01 4.26
CA LEU A 106 -2.82 -2.43 3.86
C LEU A 106 -1.99 -2.10 5.10
N TYR A 107 -0.82 -2.70 5.18
CA TYR A 107 0.20 -2.41 6.18
C TYR A 107 1.40 -1.85 5.43
N LEU A 108 1.26 -0.62 4.96
CA LEU A 108 2.15 0.02 4.00
C LEU A 108 2.41 1.45 4.47
N ASP A 109 3.68 1.85 4.51
CA ASP A 109 4.05 3.20 4.88
C ASP A 109 5.39 3.59 4.26
N ASP A 110 5.75 4.85 4.45
CA ASP A 110 7.00 5.40 3.95
C ASP A 110 8.21 4.70 4.60
N VAL A 111 9.22 4.46 3.79
CA VAL A 111 10.51 3.97 4.29
C VAL A 111 11.25 5.11 4.96
N GLU A 112 11.60 4.93 6.21
CA GLU A 112 12.36 5.90 7.00
C GLU A 112 13.82 5.42 7.08
N ARG A 113 14.71 6.05 6.28
CA ARG A 113 16.09 5.61 6.20
C ARG A 113 16.99 6.23 7.27
N GLU A 114 16.63 7.41 7.73
CA GLU A 114 17.41 8.19 8.72
C GLU A 114 16.53 8.52 9.92
N GLY A 115 16.10 7.48 10.60
CA GLY A 115 15.27 7.62 11.79
C GLY A 115 16.00 7.21 13.06
N ALA A 116 15.24 7.14 14.13
CA ALA A 116 15.73 6.68 15.42
C ALA A 116 16.17 5.21 15.34
N ASP A 117 17.23 4.89 16.10
CA ASP A 117 17.71 3.51 16.17
C ASP A 117 16.79 2.64 17.01
N ILE A 118 17.08 1.33 17.05
CA ILE A 118 16.19 0.39 17.72
C ILE A 118 16.08 0.65 19.23
N ASP A 119 17.17 1.03 19.87
CA ASP A 119 17.14 1.31 21.31
C ASP A 119 16.25 2.50 21.65
N THR A 120 16.33 3.55 20.84
CA THR A 120 15.50 4.74 20.99
C THR A 120 14.02 4.39 20.77
N VAL A 121 13.70 3.62 19.74
CA VAL A 121 12.34 3.20 19.45
C VAL A 121 11.77 2.34 20.57
N VAL A 122 12.56 1.40 21.11
CA VAL A 122 12.12 0.55 22.23
C VAL A 122 11.80 1.40 23.45
N ARG A 123 12.63 2.39 23.77
CA ARG A 123 12.36 3.31 24.88
C ARG A 123 11.07 4.11 24.70
N ARG A 124 10.81 4.56 23.46
CA ARG A 124 9.53 5.22 23.12
C ARG A 124 8.34 4.30 23.33
N MET A 125 8.46 3.06 22.86
CA MET A 125 7.40 2.06 23.03
C MET A 125 7.14 1.77 24.49
N ALA A 126 8.18 1.75 25.31
CA ALA A 126 8.10 1.50 26.75
C ALA A 126 7.72 2.73 27.56
N GLY A 127 7.68 3.93 26.96
CA GLY A 127 7.41 5.17 27.65
C GLY A 127 8.58 5.67 28.51
N THR A 128 9.83 5.28 28.17
CA THR A 128 11.02 5.62 28.96
C THR A 128 12.03 6.43 28.16
N GLU A 129 11.60 7.07 27.07
CA GLU A 129 12.50 7.81 26.16
C GLU A 129 13.30 8.89 26.86
N ASP A 130 12.68 9.63 27.81
CA ASP A 130 13.29 10.77 28.50
C ASP A 130 14.15 10.36 29.69
N ARG A 131 14.26 9.07 29.97
CA ARG A 131 15.10 8.59 31.08
C ARG A 131 16.52 8.43 30.59
N ALA A 132 17.47 8.99 31.35
CA ALA A 132 18.88 8.85 31.04
C ALA A 132 19.28 7.36 31.04
N PRO A 133 20.17 6.97 30.11
CA PRO A 133 20.69 5.61 30.11
C PRO A 133 21.50 5.28 31.34
#